data_2e0cf9157768c118b5c83f7a43368969
#
_entry.id   2e0cf9157768c118b5c83f7a43368969
#
_cell.length_a   1.000
_cell.length_b   1.000
_cell.length_c   1.000
_cell.angle_alpha   90.00
_cell.angle_beta   90.00
_cell.angle_gamma   90.00
#
_symmetry.space_group_name_H-M   'P 1'
#
loop_
_entity.id
_entity.type
_entity.pdbx_description
1 polymer ?
#
loop_
_entity_poly.entity_id
_entity_poly.type
_entity_poly.pdbx_seq_one_letter_code
_entity_poly.pdbx_strand_id
1 'polypeptide(L)'
;MENETKKILSEKIKVSATCVRVPVITSHSESVNVEFEKNYNIGEVKKLLSETSGCKLVDEHVDGGYITPLEAQDDFKTYISRVRKDRSNEKTINMWIVSDNLLKGAALNSVQIAETLVKYGIK
;
A
#
# COMPACT_ATOMS: atom_id res chain seq x y z
N MET A 1 8.05 6.74 -9.55
CA MET A 1 7.76 6.47 -8.12
C MET A 1 8.35 7.53 -7.20
N GLU A 2 9.67 7.75 -7.11
CA GLU A 2 10.26 8.68 -6.13
C GLU A 2 9.73 10.13 -6.24
N ASN A 3 9.65 10.68 -7.44
CA ASN A 3 9.13 12.04 -7.66
C ASN A 3 7.62 12.15 -7.43
N GLU A 4 6.87 11.10 -7.73
CA GLU A 4 5.41 11.07 -7.55
C GLU A 4 5.04 11.04 -6.08
N THR A 5 5.72 10.22 -5.27
CA THR A 5 5.50 10.18 -3.82
C THR A 5 5.75 11.55 -3.19
N LYS A 6 6.84 12.21 -3.58
CA LYS A 6 7.14 13.57 -3.10
C LYS A 6 6.08 14.58 -3.51
N LYS A 7 5.64 14.52 -4.77
CA LYS A 7 4.62 15.44 -5.31
C LYS A 7 3.25 15.26 -4.66
N ILE A 8 2.84 14.02 -4.42
CA ILE A 8 1.49 13.70 -3.94
C ILE A 8 1.39 13.83 -2.42
N LEU A 9 2.40 13.36 -1.68
CA LEU A 9 2.38 13.32 -0.23
C LEU A 9 3.15 14.50 0.39
N SER A 10 4.47 14.52 0.24
CA SER A 10 5.31 15.60 0.76
C SER A 10 6.72 15.51 0.17
N GLU A 11 7.30 16.65 -0.16
CA GLU A 11 8.71 16.75 -0.58
C GLU A 11 9.71 16.34 0.51
N LYS A 12 9.27 16.36 1.77
CA LYS A 12 10.11 15.96 2.92
C LYS A 12 10.32 14.45 2.99
N ILE A 13 9.47 13.64 2.34
CA ILE A 13 9.58 12.19 2.34
C ILE A 13 10.74 11.78 1.44
N LYS A 14 11.71 11.12 2.03
CA LYS A 14 12.81 10.49 1.29
C LYS A 14 12.34 9.15 0.75
N VAL A 15 12.50 8.94 -0.54
CA VAL A 15 12.08 7.71 -1.22
C VAL A 15 13.25 7.16 -2.02
N SER A 16 13.44 5.86 -1.91
CA SER A 16 14.31 5.08 -2.81
C SER A 16 13.51 3.89 -3.31
N ALA A 17 13.50 3.69 -4.63
CA ALA A 17 12.71 2.64 -5.25
C ALA A 17 13.55 1.83 -6.24
N THR A 18 13.46 0.51 -6.14
CA THR A 18 13.97 -0.42 -7.14
C THR A 18 12.79 -1.09 -7.82
N CYS A 19 12.67 -0.87 -9.13
CA CYS A 19 11.58 -1.42 -9.93
C CYS A 19 12.08 -2.59 -10.76
N VAL A 20 11.34 -3.69 -10.73
CA VAL A 20 11.63 -4.90 -11.50
C VAL A 20 10.40 -5.35 -12.29
N ARG A 21 10.63 -6.00 -13.42
CA ARG A 21 9.58 -6.66 -14.18
C ARG A 21 9.56 -8.14 -13.81
N VAL A 22 8.39 -8.64 -13.40
CA VAL A 22 8.19 -10.06 -13.03
C VAL A 22 7.12 -10.70 -13.93
N PRO A 23 7.14 -12.02 -14.15
CA PRO A 23 6.22 -12.72 -15.04
C PRO A 23 4.86 -12.97 -14.39
N VAL A 24 4.13 -11.91 -14.07
CA VAL A 24 2.74 -11.94 -13.62
C VAL A 24 1.85 -11.28 -14.68
N ILE A 25 0.61 -11.74 -14.82
CA ILE A 25 -0.32 -11.23 -15.85
C ILE A 25 -0.80 -9.84 -15.47
N THR A 26 -1.30 -9.69 -14.25
CA THR A 26 -1.77 -8.43 -13.66
C THR A 26 -1.24 -8.28 -12.24
N SER A 27 -1.57 -7.18 -11.62
CA SER A 27 -1.19 -6.78 -10.26
C SER A 27 0.24 -6.28 -10.12
N HIS A 28 0.39 -5.30 -9.25
CA HIS A 28 1.67 -4.85 -8.73
C HIS A 28 1.88 -5.38 -7.31
N SER A 29 3.12 -5.66 -6.98
CA SER A 29 3.52 -6.08 -5.64
C SER A 29 4.68 -5.24 -5.18
N GLU A 30 4.64 -4.82 -3.94
CA GLU A 30 5.62 -3.92 -3.35
C GLU A 30 6.08 -4.45 -1.99
N SER A 31 7.38 -4.64 -1.84
CA SER A 31 8.01 -4.81 -0.53
C SER A 31 8.38 -3.43 -0.01
N VAL A 32 7.64 -2.94 0.96
CA VAL A 32 7.76 -1.56 1.45
C VAL A 32 8.40 -1.54 2.82
N ASN A 33 9.40 -0.69 2.98
CA ASN A 33 10.02 -0.36 4.25
C ASN A 33 9.73 1.11 4.55
N VAL A 34 9.11 1.41 5.70
CA VAL A 34 8.71 2.77 6.09
C VAL A 34 9.32 3.15 7.41
N GLU A 35 10.13 4.21 7.41
CA GLU A 35 10.68 4.82 8.61
C GLU A 35 9.80 6.00 9.06
N PHE A 36 9.39 5.99 10.33
CA PHE A 36 8.60 7.04 10.97
C PHE A 36 9.50 8.06 11.68
N GLU A 37 9.10 9.31 11.67
CA GLU A 37 9.75 10.35 12.47
C GLU A 37 9.59 10.13 13.98
N LYS A 38 8.42 9.62 14.39
CA LYS A 38 8.03 9.38 15.78
C LYS A 38 7.96 7.89 16.09
N ASN A 39 8.03 7.57 17.37
CA ASN A 39 7.72 6.22 17.84
C ASN A 39 6.27 5.86 17.51
N TYR A 40 6.03 4.61 17.19
CA TYR A 40 4.72 4.10 16.80
C TYR A 40 4.36 2.81 17.57
N ASN A 41 3.08 2.50 17.62
CA ASN A 41 2.58 1.21 18.10
C ASN A 41 2.14 0.37 16.88
N ILE A 42 2.71 -0.82 16.74
CA ILE A 42 2.41 -1.70 15.59
C ILE A 42 0.94 -2.14 15.55
N GLY A 43 0.32 -2.30 16.71
CA GLY A 43 -1.11 -2.64 16.81
C GLY A 43 -2.00 -1.50 16.29
N GLU A 44 -1.67 -0.25 16.62
CA GLU A 44 -2.37 0.92 16.10
C GLU A 44 -2.18 1.07 14.59
N VAL A 45 -0.96 0.82 14.08
CA VAL A 45 -0.69 0.82 12.64
C VAL A 45 -1.57 -0.22 11.93
N LYS A 46 -1.60 -1.47 12.42
CA LYS A 46 -2.44 -2.54 11.85
C LYS A 46 -3.92 -2.19 11.90
N LYS A 47 -4.39 -1.61 12.99
CA LYS A 47 -5.77 -1.13 13.12
C LYS A 47 -6.09 -0.08 12.07
N LEU A 48 -5.27 0.95 11.93
CA LEU A 48 -5.46 2.00 10.92
C LEU A 48 -5.49 1.44 9.51
N LEU A 49 -4.58 0.51 9.17
CA LEU A 49 -4.54 -0.14 7.87
C LEU A 49 -5.80 -0.96 7.59
N SER A 50 -6.35 -1.64 8.61
CA SER A 50 -7.58 -2.42 8.47
C SER A 50 -8.85 -1.58 8.33
N GLU A 51 -8.86 -0.36 8.89
CA GLU A 51 -9.98 0.57 8.86
C GLU A 51 -9.91 1.53 7.66
N THR A 52 -8.79 1.57 6.93
CA THR A 52 -8.60 2.46 5.79
C THR A 52 -9.45 2.00 4.60
N SER A 53 -10.29 2.89 4.09
CA SER A 53 -11.14 2.63 2.92
C SER A 53 -10.31 2.23 1.70
N GLY A 54 -10.71 1.17 1.02
CA GLY A 54 -10.01 0.63 -0.14
C GLY A 54 -8.81 -0.26 0.20
N CYS A 55 -8.47 -0.41 1.48
CA CYS A 55 -7.44 -1.34 1.95
C CYS A 55 -8.06 -2.60 2.56
N LYS A 56 -7.30 -3.69 2.51
CA LYS A 56 -7.62 -4.93 3.21
C LYS A 56 -6.36 -5.50 3.85
N LEU A 57 -6.34 -5.55 5.17
CA LEU A 57 -5.24 -6.18 5.91
C LEU A 57 -5.46 -7.70 5.93
N VAL A 58 -4.50 -8.45 5.38
CA VAL A 58 -4.42 -9.92 5.44
C VAL A 58 -3.05 -10.26 6.01
N ASP A 59 -2.98 -10.33 7.31
CA ASP A 59 -1.71 -10.43 8.04
C ASP A 59 -1.78 -11.56 9.08
N GLU A 60 -2.09 -12.75 8.60
CA GLU A 60 -2.11 -13.96 9.41
C GLU A 60 -0.68 -14.49 9.57
N HIS A 61 -0.30 -14.83 10.82
CA HIS A 61 1.02 -15.36 11.13
C HIS A 61 1.05 -16.89 10.96
N VAL A 62 0.60 -17.36 9.79
CA VAL A 62 0.60 -18.75 9.36
C VAL A 62 1.32 -18.91 8.02
N ASP A 63 1.62 -20.11 7.64
CA ASP A 63 2.17 -20.38 6.30
C ASP A 63 1.14 -20.01 5.23
N GLY A 64 1.59 -19.23 4.21
CA GLY A 64 0.71 -18.68 3.19
C GLY A 64 -0.23 -17.55 3.64
N GLY A 65 -0.11 -17.03 4.86
CA GLY A 65 -0.94 -15.93 5.41
C GLY A 65 -0.65 -14.54 4.83
N TYR A 66 -0.56 -14.42 3.52
CA TYR A 66 -0.36 -13.17 2.77
C TYR A 66 -0.99 -13.29 1.37
N ILE A 67 -1.22 -12.15 0.73
CA ILE A 67 -1.82 -12.09 -0.61
C ILE A 67 -0.73 -12.07 -1.69
N THR A 68 -0.94 -12.90 -2.72
CA THR A 68 -0.13 -12.93 -3.94
C THR A 68 -0.74 -12.07 -5.05
N PRO A 69 0.00 -11.72 -6.11
CA PRO A 69 -0.56 -11.03 -7.28
C PRO A 69 -1.77 -11.73 -7.90
N LEU A 70 -1.74 -13.06 -7.96
CA LEU A 70 -2.83 -13.85 -8.52
C LEU A 70 -4.13 -13.74 -7.72
N GLU A 71 -4.03 -13.67 -6.39
CA GLU A 71 -5.20 -13.53 -5.51
C GLU A 71 -5.76 -12.12 -5.47
N ALA A 72 -4.94 -11.12 -5.78
CA ALA A 72 -5.38 -9.71 -5.84
C ALA A 72 -5.96 -9.31 -7.20
N GLN A 73 -5.88 -10.19 -8.20
CA GLN A 73 -6.41 -9.93 -9.54
C GLN A 73 -7.92 -9.75 -9.51
N ASP A 74 -8.42 -8.79 -10.31
CA ASP A 74 -9.84 -8.44 -10.43
C ASP A 74 -10.51 -7.92 -9.13
N ASP A 75 -9.73 -7.57 -8.10
CA ASP A 75 -10.25 -6.94 -6.88
C ASP A 75 -9.92 -5.44 -6.83
N PHE A 76 -10.86 -4.67 -6.29
CA PHE A 76 -10.77 -3.22 -6.14
C PHE A 76 -9.93 -2.76 -4.95
N LYS A 77 -9.43 -3.68 -4.13
CA LYS A 77 -8.71 -3.39 -2.89
C LYS A 77 -7.20 -3.39 -3.06
N THR A 78 -6.55 -2.62 -2.21
CA THR A 78 -5.12 -2.74 -1.95
C THR A 78 -4.94 -3.65 -0.75
N TYR A 79 -4.33 -4.80 -0.97
CA TYR A 79 -4.05 -5.77 0.06
C TYR A 79 -2.73 -5.47 0.77
N ILE A 80 -2.74 -5.54 2.08
CA ILE A 80 -1.56 -5.29 2.92
C ILE A 80 -1.34 -6.53 3.78
N SER A 81 -0.11 -7.04 3.76
CA SER A 81 0.26 -8.28 4.44
C SER A 81 1.63 -8.15 5.08
N ARG A 82 1.99 -9.09 5.95
CA ARG A 82 3.32 -9.22 6.55
C ARG A 82 3.80 -7.95 7.25
N VAL A 83 2.88 -7.23 7.90
CA VAL A 83 3.16 -6.00 8.64
C VAL A 83 3.93 -6.35 9.92
N ARG A 84 5.18 -5.93 10.00
CA ARG A 84 6.06 -6.25 11.10
C ARG A 84 7.07 -5.13 11.36
N LYS A 85 7.55 -5.07 12.60
CA LYS A 85 8.66 -4.18 12.94
C LYS A 85 9.92 -4.59 12.18
N ASP A 86 10.70 -3.62 11.77
CA ASP A 86 12.06 -3.85 11.29
C ASP A 86 12.95 -4.23 12.50
N ARG A 87 13.84 -5.21 12.28
CA ARG A 87 14.74 -5.66 13.34
C ARG A 87 16.01 -4.82 13.47
N SER A 88 16.30 -4.03 12.45
CA SER A 88 17.49 -3.17 12.37
C SER A 88 17.23 -1.72 12.76
N ASN A 89 15.95 -1.27 12.74
CA ASN A 89 15.57 0.08 13.09
C ASN A 89 14.20 0.10 13.78
N GLU A 90 14.17 0.55 15.05
CA GLU A 90 12.98 0.55 15.90
C GLU A 90 11.83 1.43 15.37
N LYS A 91 12.14 2.46 14.58
CA LYS A 91 11.15 3.37 13.99
C LYS A 91 10.62 2.91 12.65
N THR A 92 10.94 1.71 12.22
CA THR A 92 10.68 1.23 10.88
C THR A 92 9.78 0.01 10.87
N ILE A 93 8.86 -0.04 9.91
CA ILE A 93 8.05 -1.22 9.62
C ILE A 93 8.35 -1.75 8.22
N ASN A 94 8.16 -3.03 8.06
CA ASN A 94 8.12 -3.70 6.75
C ASN A 94 6.71 -4.19 6.49
N MET A 95 6.26 -4.11 5.25
CA MET A 95 4.98 -4.64 4.79
C MET A 95 5.06 -5.10 3.34
N TRP A 96 4.16 -5.99 2.98
CA TRP A 96 3.93 -6.47 1.62
C TRP A 96 2.60 -5.94 1.13
N ILE A 97 2.60 -5.25 0.00
CA ILE A 97 1.42 -4.61 -0.58
C ILE A 97 1.18 -5.17 -1.97
N VAL A 98 -0.07 -5.52 -2.26
CA VAL A 98 -0.48 -6.04 -3.58
C VAL A 98 -1.80 -5.40 -3.99
N SER A 99 -1.92 -5.02 -5.25
CA SER A 99 -3.17 -4.54 -5.82
C SER A 99 -3.25 -4.81 -7.33
N ASP A 100 -4.45 -4.94 -7.85
CA ASP A 100 -4.65 -4.95 -9.30
C ASP A 100 -4.35 -3.58 -9.88
N ASN A 101 -3.30 -3.49 -10.67
CA ASN A 101 -2.81 -2.23 -11.24
C ASN A 101 -3.69 -1.69 -12.39
N LEU A 102 -4.51 -2.54 -12.99
CA LEU A 102 -5.45 -2.12 -14.04
C LEU A 102 -6.69 -1.45 -13.43
N LEU A 103 -7.02 -1.81 -12.20
CA LEU A 103 -8.12 -1.24 -11.44
C LEU A 103 -7.64 -0.12 -10.52
N LYS A 104 -6.92 -0.46 -9.46
CA LYS A 104 -6.54 0.49 -8.40
C LYS A 104 -5.54 1.55 -8.85
N GLY A 105 -4.62 1.19 -9.72
CA GLY A 105 -3.64 2.14 -10.29
C GLY A 105 -4.14 2.89 -11.54
N ALA A 106 -5.31 2.56 -12.08
CA ALA A 106 -5.78 3.10 -13.36
C ALA A 106 -7.29 3.42 -13.34
N ALA A 107 -8.14 2.53 -13.89
CA ALA A 107 -9.54 2.82 -14.14
C ALA A 107 -10.33 3.15 -12.86
N LEU A 108 -10.27 2.31 -11.84
CA LEU A 108 -10.97 2.53 -10.58
C LEU A 108 -10.47 3.79 -9.87
N ASN A 109 -9.18 4.03 -9.89
CA ASN A 109 -8.60 5.19 -9.21
C ASN A 109 -9.12 6.51 -9.80
N SER A 110 -9.29 6.57 -11.11
CA SER A 110 -9.87 7.75 -11.80
C SER A 110 -11.31 8.01 -11.36
N VAL A 111 -12.12 6.96 -11.24
CA VAL A 111 -13.50 7.07 -10.75
C VAL A 111 -13.52 7.54 -9.30
N GLN A 112 -12.71 6.95 -8.43
CA GLN A 112 -12.64 7.32 -7.01
C GLN A 112 -12.17 8.76 -6.79
N ILE A 113 -11.27 9.26 -7.63
CA ILE A 113 -10.88 10.68 -7.62
C ILE A 113 -12.06 11.56 -7.98
N ALA A 114 -12.79 11.24 -9.05
CA ALA A 114 -13.97 12.00 -9.46
C ALA A 114 -15.06 12.00 -8.38
N GLU A 115 -15.37 10.85 -7.78
CA GLU A 115 -16.31 10.75 -6.64
C GLU A 115 -15.88 11.60 -5.46
N THR A 116 -14.59 11.63 -5.16
CA THR A 116 -14.02 12.44 -4.08
C THR A 116 -14.17 13.93 -4.37
N LEU A 117 -13.86 14.37 -5.59
CA LEU A 117 -14.05 15.77 -6.00
C LEU A 117 -15.50 16.20 -5.88
N VAL A 118 -16.45 15.38 -6.35
CA VAL A 118 -17.88 15.65 -6.24
C VAL A 118 -18.31 15.75 -4.77
N LYS A 119 -17.86 14.81 -3.94
CA LYS A 119 -18.17 14.78 -2.50
C LYS A 119 -17.71 16.04 -1.77
N TYR A 120 -16.55 16.57 -2.13
CA TYR A 120 -16.01 17.79 -1.52
C TYR A 120 -16.42 19.08 -2.24
N GLY A 121 -17.27 19.01 -3.28
CA GLY A 121 -17.76 20.17 -4.02
C GLY A 121 -16.67 20.89 -4.82
N ILE A 122 -15.60 20.22 -5.14
CA ILE A 122 -14.52 20.75 -5.98
C ILE A 122 -14.94 20.60 -7.43
N LYS A 123 -15.02 21.72 -8.16
CA LYS A 123 -15.40 21.78 -9.58
C LYS A 123 -14.15 21.91 -10.46
#